data_b8175e3c6a3cb34184d7a6a54f974303
#
_entry.id   b8175e3c6a3cb34184d7a6a54f974303
#
_cell.length_a   1.000
_cell.length_b   1.000
_cell.length_c   1.000
_cell.angle_alpha   90.00
_cell.angle_beta   90.00
_cell.angle_gamma   90.00
#
_symmetry.space_group_name_H-M   'P 1'
#
loop_
_entity.id
_entity.type
_entity.pdbx_description
1 polymer ?
#
loop_
_entity_poly.entity_id
_entity_poly.type
_entity_poly.pdbx_seq_one_letter_code
_entity_poly.pdbx_strand_id
1 'polypeptide(L)'
;MSVKKWLTGLIVLLAMIVGVTTLGSLGVFAESGAVTQPTEKVKAIVVELNDDYFNPKDITILNGQSTPLILKNVGKKEHTFTVKNLGIDAEVKPGKEKTITVKPQKPGTYELICRYHFQEGMVGKVIVK
;
A
#
# COMPACT_ATOMS: atom_id res chain seq x y z
N MET A 1 59.44 16.06 29.09
CA MET A 1 59.80 15.07 28.28
C MET A 1 58.67 14.25 27.87
N SER A 2 57.99 13.61 28.72
CA SER A 2 56.95 12.73 28.39
C SER A 2 55.79 13.44 27.72
N VAL A 3 55.64 14.69 27.99
CA VAL A 3 54.55 15.44 27.43
C VAL A 3 54.57 15.44 25.91
N LYS A 4 55.72 15.55 25.36
CA LYS A 4 55.82 15.57 23.92
C LYS A 4 55.37 14.31 23.29
N LYS A 5 55.63 13.22 23.90
CA LYS A 5 55.30 11.95 23.37
C LYS A 5 53.79 11.77 23.36
N TRP A 6 53.17 12.34 24.36
CA TRP A 6 51.76 12.22 24.42
C TRP A 6 51.11 12.97 23.26
N LEU A 7 51.56 14.16 23.03
CA LEU A 7 50.95 14.94 21.99
C LEU A 7 51.06 14.23 20.65
N THR A 8 52.17 13.60 20.44
CA THR A 8 52.36 12.91 19.20
C THR A 8 51.37 11.80 19.05
N GLY A 9 51.16 11.05 20.11
CA GLY A 9 50.26 9.95 20.06
C GLY A 9 48.85 10.40 19.78
N LEU A 10 48.49 11.52 20.38
CA LEU A 10 47.17 12.01 20.19
C LEU A 10 46.92 12.37 18.78
N ILE A 11 47.85 13.04 18.19
CA ILE A 11 47.70 13.49 16.81
C ILE A 11 47.52 12.31 15.90
N VAL A 12 48.26 11.25 16.15
CA VAL A 12 48.16 10.10 15.29
C VAL A 12 46.76 9.48 15.40
N LEU A 13 46.25 9.42 16.61
CA LEU A 13 44.98 8.85 16.81
C LEU A 13 43.92 9.63 16.05
N LEU A 14 44.02 10.90 16.08
CA LEU A 14 43.03 11.72 15.42
C LEU A 14 43.06 11.45 13.91
N ALA A 15 44.23 11.32 13.38
CA ALA A 15 44.35 11.06 11.96
C ALA A 15 43.65 9.78 11.58
N MET A 16 43.81 8.78 12.41
CA MET A 16 43.21 7.51 12.11
C MET A 16 41.70 7.60 12.15
N ILE A 17 41.18 8.28 13.10
CA ILE A 17 39.77 8.42 13.23
C ILE A 17 39.20 9.09 12.01
N VAL A 18 39.84 10.05 11.50
CA VAL A 18 39.36 10.73 10.34
C VAL A 18 39.30 9.78 9.16
N GLY A 19 40.32 9.00 9.02
CA GLY A 19 40.35 8.10 7.91
C GLY A 19 39.19 7.10 7.98
N VAL A 20 38.95 6.61 9.16
CA VAL A 20 37.93 5.64 9.30
C VAL A 20 36.57 6.23 8.99
N THR A 21 36.36 7.43 9.43
CA THR A 21 35.09 8.03 9.18
C THR A 21 34.83 8.18 7.71
N THR A 22 35.82 8.57 7.00
CA THR A 22 35.59 8.77 5.62
C THR A 22 35.18 7.49 4.96
N LEU A 23 35.83 6.45 5.28
CA LEU A 23 35.50 5.21 4.68
C LEU A 23 34.12 4.79 5.07
N GLY A 24 33.85 4.91 6.29
CA GLY A 24 32.57 4.50 6.74
C GLY A 24 31.48 5.21 6.02
N SER A 25 31.68 6.44 5.84
CA SER A 25 30.63 7.19 5.27
C SER A 25 30.35 6.74 3.91
N LEU A 26 31.38 6.34 3.27
CA LEU A 26 31.15 5.93 2.04
C LEU A 26 30.26 4.92 2.00
N GLY A 27 30.51 4.24 2.68
CA GLY A 27 29.72 3.22 2.56
C GLY A 27 28.42 3.49 2.57
N VAL A 28 28.44 4.02 2.82
CA VAL A 28 27.37 4.09 2.86
C VAL A 28 26.59 4.17 2.07
N PHE A 29 26.70 4.34 1.81
CA PHE A 29 26.00 4.49 1.13
C PHE A 29 25.56 3.87 0.48
N ALA A 30 25.74 3.91 0.46
CA ALA A 30 25.44 3.38 -0.25
C ALA A 30 24.36 2.85 -0.10
N GLU A 31 24.28 3.00 0.26
CA GLU A 31 23.49 2.70 0.24
C GLU A 31 22.65 2.83 -0.04
N SER A 32 22.74 2.98 -0.15
CA SER A 32 22.02 3.08 -0.47
C SER A 32 21.41 2.91 -0.99
N GLY A 33 21.37 2.88 -1.12
CA GLY A 33 20.81 2.75 -1.75
C GLY A 33 20.28 2.37 -2.13
N ALA A 34 20.15 2.43 -2.28
CA ALA A 34 19.74 2.12 -2.73
C ALA A 34 18.97 1.74 -2.94
N VAL A 35 18.65 1.61 -3.03
CA VAL A 35 18.01 1.24 -3.10
C VAL A 35 17.12 1.33 -3.51
N THR A 36 16.76 1.58 -3.83
CA THR A 36 15.96 1.98 -4.21
C THR A 36 15.26 1.56 -5.19
N GLN A 37 14.60 0.94 -5.31
CA GLN A 37 13.90 0.44 -6.11
C GLN A 37 12.65 1.01 -6.03
N PRO A 38 12.22 1.69 -6.84
CA PRO A 38 11.01 2.34 -6.90
C PRO A 38 9.97 1.34 -7.08
N THR A 39 9.28 1.13 -6.11
CA THR A 39 8.20 0.29 -6.28
C THR A 39 7.14 1.23 -6.66
N GLU A 40 6.58 1.06 -7.76
CA GLU A 40 5.49 1.78 -8.18
C GLU A 40 4.41 1.51 -7.20
N LYS A 41 3.98 2.46 -6.49
CA LYS A 41 2.91 2.31 -5.56
C LYS A 41 1.65 2.17 -6.33
N VAL A 42 0.96 1.09 -6.16
CA VAL A 42 -0.35 0.91 -6.78
C VAL A 42 -1.30 1.87 -6.09
N LYS A 43 -1.97 2.67 -6.88
CA LYS A 43 -2.86 3.69 -6.38
C LYS A 43 -4.11 3.06 -5.78
N ALA A 44 -4.52 3.56 -4.63
CA ALA A 44 -5.75 3.08 -4.00
C ALA A 44 -6.97 3.52 -4.79
N ILE A 45 -7.98 2.68 -4.84
CA ILE A 45 -9.24 2.98 -5.51
C ILE A 45 -10.30 3.18 -4.44
N VAL A 46 -11.00 4.30 -4.52
CA VAL A 46 -12.07 4.61 -3.58
C VAL A 46 -13.39 4.17 -4.19
N VAL A 47 -14.17 3.39 -3.46
CA VAL A 47 -15.48 2.96 -3.89
C VAL A 47 -16.48 3.41 -2.85
N GLU A 48 -17.45 4.20 -3.25
CA GLU A 48 -18.51 4.64 -2.36
C GLU A 48 -19.67 3.66 -2.42
N LEU A 49 -20.13 3.27 -1.25
CA LEU A 49 -21.30 2.43 -1.13
C LEU A 49 -22.46 3.34 -0.76
N ASN A 50 -23.30 3.58 -1.74
CA ASN A 50 -24.48 4.42 -1.55
C ASN A 50 -25.67 3.54 -1.29
N ASP A 51 -26.79 4.16 -0.94
CA ASP A 51 -27.98 3.35 -0.76
C ASP A 51 -28.43 2.88 -2.13
N ASP A 52 -28.22 1.59 -2.30
CA ASP A 52 -28.59 0.77 -3.45
C ASP A 52 -27.76 0.96 -4.71
N TYR A 53 -26.55 1.51 -4.63
CA TYR A 53 -25.63 1.51 -5.76
C TYR A 53 -24.18 1.74 -5.33
N PHE A 54 -23.24 1.29 -6.17
CA PHE A 54 -21.81 1.52 -5.98
C PHE A 54 -21.36 2.66 -6.88
N ASN A 55 -20.42 3.47 -6.38
CA ASN A 55 -19.86 4.55 -7.17
C ASN A 55 -18.32 4.55 -7.01
N PRO A 56 -17.55 4.19 -8.01
CA PRO A 56 -17.98 3.79 -9.35
C PRO A 56 -18.61 2.41 -9.36
N LYS A 57 -19.44 2.15 -10.35
CA LYS A 57 -20.11 0.88 -10.47
C LYS A 57 -19.17 -0.19 -10.99
N ASP A 58 -18.27 0.18 -11.88
CA ASP A 58 -17.30 -0.75 -12.44
C ASP A 58 -15.92 -0.27 -12.06
N ILE A 59 -15.06 -1.16 -11.57
CA ILE A 59 -13.68 -0.83 -11.24
C ILE A 59 -12.75 -1.76 -12.00
N THR A 60 -11.58 -1.25 -12.37
CA THR A 60 -10.58 -2.02 -13.08
C THR A 60 -9.33 -2.13 -12.20
N ILE A 61 -8.85 -3.34 -12.01
CA ILE A 61 -7.63 -3.58 -11.26
C ILE A 61 -6.71 -4.47 -12.07
N LEU A 62 -5.43 -4.45 -11.72
CA LEU A 62 -4.44 -5.20 -12.47
C LEU A 62 -4.20 -6.58 -11.87
N ASN A 63 -4.15 -7.58 -12.74
CA ASN A 63 -3.92 -8.94 -12.32
C ASN A 63 -2.52 -9.08 -11.70
N GLY A 64 -2.43 -9.79 -10.60
CA GLY A 64 -1.15 -10.05 -9.97
C GLY A 64 -0.61 -8.92 -9.11
N GLN A 65 -1.29 -7.78 -9.05
CA GLN A 65 -0.86 -6.67 -8.22
C GLN A 65 -1.79 -6.48 -7.04
N SER A 66 -1.21 -6.10 -5.92
CA SER A 66 -2.00 -5.82 -4.72
C SER A 66 -2.55 -4.41 -4.81
N THR A 67 -3.84 -4.29 -4.95
CA THR A 67 -4.51 -3.00 -5.10
C THR A 67 -5.36 -2.72 -3.85
N PRO A 68 -5.12 -1.61 -3.17
CA PRO A 68 -5.96 -1.27 -2.02
C PRO A 68 -7.28 -0.67 -2.49
N LEU A 69 -8.36 -1.13 -1.92
CA LEU A 69 -9.69 -0.59 -2.19
C LEU A 69 -10.19 0.05 -0.89
N ILE A 70 -10.55 1.31 -0.97
CA ILE A 70 -11.09 2.02 0.17
C ILE A 70 -12.60 2.08 0.00
N LEU A 71 -13.31 1.34 0.84
CA LEU A 71 -14.75 1.21 0.75
C LEU A 71 -15.37 2.17 1.75
N LYS A 72 -16.14 3.13 1.26
CA LYS A 72 -16.75 4.13 2.11
C LYS A 72 -18.27 4.03 2.03
N ASN A 73 -18.91 3.71 3.14
CA ASN A 73 -20.35 3.68 3.14
C ASN A 73 -20.89 5.09 3.41
N VAL A 74 -21.34 5.75 2.36
CA VAL A 74 -21.87 7.10 2.45
C VAL A 74 -23.40 7.09 2.51
N GLY A 75 -24.00 5.92 2.56
CA GLY A 75 -25.45 5.78 2.67
C GLY A 75 -25.91 5.69 4.11
N LYS A 76 -27.16 5.38 4.28
CA LYS A 76 -27.76 5.26 5.61
C LYS A 76 -27.97 3.82 6.00
N LYS A 77 -27.81 2.90 5.07
CA LYS A 77 -28.00 1.47 5.30
C LYS A 77 -26.65 0.76 5.36
N GLU A 78 -26.67 -0.43 5.90
CA GLU A 78 -25.48 -1.26 5.91
C GLU A 78 -25.32 -1.87 4.52
N HIS A 79 -24.08 -1.88 4.01
CA HIS A 79 -23.81 -2.41 2.69
C HIS A 79 -22.64 -3.38 2.71
N THR A 80 -22.55 -4.21 1.69
CA THR A 80 -21.39 -5.09 1.52
C THR A 80 -20.75 -4.84 0.15
N PHE A 81 -19.46 -5.11 0.07
CA PHE A 81 -18.75 -5.14 -1.18
C PHE A 81 -18.36 -6.59 -1.36
N THR A 82 -19.10 -7.31 -2.18
CA THR A 82 -18.98 -8.76 -2.30
C THR A 82 -18.68 -9.16 -3.73
N VAL A 83 -17.55 -9.83 -3.92
CA VAL A 83 -17.16 -10.37 -5.21
C VAL A 83 -16.84 -11.83 -4.95
N LYS A 84 -17.83 -12.69 -5.11
CA LYS A 84 -17.69 -14.10 -4.73
C LYS A 84 -16.53 -14.79 -5.41
N ASN A 85 -16.38 -14.59 -6.66
CA ASN A 85 -15.33 -15.27 -7.41
C ASN A 85 -13.92 -14.74 -7.16
N LEU A 86 -13.79 -13.70 -6.39
CA LEU A 86 -12.48 -13.22 -5.93
C LEU A 86 -12.34 -13.44 -4.41
N GLY A 87 -13.33 -14.08 -3.80
CA GLY A 87 -13.26 -14.34 -2.36
C GLY A 87 -13.40 -13.10 -1.49
N ILE A 88 -14.04 -12.06 -2.01
CA ILE A 88 -14.18 -10.81 -1.28
C ILE A 88 -15.58 -10.69 -0.71
N ASP A 89 -15.66 -10.37 0.57
CA ASP A 89 -16.94 -10.13 1.23
C ASP A 89 -16.69 -9.19 2.40
N ALA A 90 -16.85 -7.91 2.15
CA ALA A 90 -16.57 -6.87 3.13
C ALA A 90 -17.86 -6.14 3.50
N GLU A 91 -18.17 -6.11 4.79
CA GLU A 91 -19.35 -5.43 5.27
C GLU A 91 -18.96 -4.09 5.81
N VAL A 92 -19.66 -3.03 5.45
CA VAL A 92 -19.36 -1.67 5.86
C VAL A 92 -20.60 -1.00 6.39
N LYS A 93 -20.58 -0.61 7.64
CA LYS A 93 -21.73 0.03 8.28
C LYS A 93 -21.85 1.49 7.84
N PRO A 94 -23.04 2.08 7.97
CA PRO A 94 -23.25 3.47 7.54
C PRO A 94 -22.25 4.41 8.19
N GLY A 95 -21.69 5.29 7.40
CA GLY A 95 -20.74 6.29 7.87
C GLY A 95 -19.36 5.76 8.15
N LYS A 96 -19.12 4.47 7.90
CA LYS A 96 -17.82 3.85 8.17
C LYS A 96 -17.08 3.60 6.86
N GLU A 97 -15.80 3.28 7.01
CA GLU A 97 -14.98 2.98 5.87
C GLU A 97 -14.08 1.80 6.20
N LYS A 98 -13.73 1.03 5.22
CA LYS A 98 -12.90 -0.15 5.38
C LYS A 98 -11.95 -0.23 4.19
N THR A 99 -10.69 -0.50 4.45
CA THR A 99 -9.72 -0.68 3.38
C THR A 99 -9.40 -2.16 3.26
N ILE A 100 -9.50 -2.69 2.06
CA ILE A 100 -9.12 -4.06 1.77
C ILE A 100 -8.09 -4.05 0.67
N THR A 101 -7.26 -5.06 0.60
CA THR A 101 -6.26 -5.20 -0.44
C THR A 101 -6.61 -6.40 -1.28
N VAL A 102 -6.68 -6.23 -2.58
CA VAL A 102 -7.05 -7.30 -3.50
C VAL A 102 -5.91 -7.60 -4.43
N LYS A 103 -5.53 -8.86 -4.52
CA LYS A 103 -4.48 -9.30 -5.43
C LYS A 103 -5.06 -10.42 -6.29
N PRO A 104 -5.67 -10.07 -7.43
CA PRO A 104 -6.31 -11.08 -8.24
C PRO A 104 -5.28 -11.95 -8.95
N GLN A 105 -5.65 -13.19 -9.20
CA GLN A 105 -4.74 -14.15 -9.84
C GLN A 105 -5.19 -14.53 -11.23
N LYS A 106 -6.33 -14.07 -11.68
CA LYS A 106 -6.85 -14.46 -12.98
C LYS A 106 -7.60 -13.30 -13.62
N PRO A 107 -7.26 -12.91 -14.82
CA PRO A 107 -7.97 -11.84 -15.52
C PRO A 107 -9.41 -12.24 -15.81
N GLY A 108 -10.28 -11.28 -15.91
CA GLY A 108 -11.67 -11.52 -16.23
C GLY A 108 -12.56 -10.45 -15.66
N THR A 109 -13.84 -10.61 -15.86
CA THR A 109 -14.86 -9.70 -15.33
C THR A 109 -15.61 -10.45 -14.23
N TYR A 110 -15.64 -9.86 -13.06
CA TYR A 110 -16.22 -10.49 -11.89
C TYR A 110 -17.42 -9.68 -11.40
N GLU A 111 -18.46 -10.36 -11.02
CA GLU A 111 -19.66 -9.69 -10.53
C GLU A 111 -19.46 -9.13 -9.14
N LEU A 112 -19.85 -7.88 -8.94
CA LEU A 112 -19.82 -7.21 -7.65
C LEU A 112 -21.25 -7.02 -7.19
N ILE A 113 -21.57 -7.42 -5.98
CA ILE A 113 -22.91 -7.24 -5.44
C ILE A 113 -22.86 -6.73 -4.01
N CYS A 114 -23.94 -6.13 -3.57
CA CYS A 114 -24.22 -5.94 -2.17
C CYS A 114 -25.16 -7.06 -1.76
N ARG A 115 -24.78 -7.90 -0.81
CA ARG A 115 -25.60 -9.05 -0.42
C ARG A 115 -26.98 -8.65 0.08
N TYR A 116 -27.09 -7.46 0.62
CA TYR A 116 -28.37 -7.01 1.18
C TYR A 116 -29.26 -6.33 0.16
N HIS A 117 -28.68 -5.74 -0.87
CA HIS A 117 -29.43 -4.89 -1.81
C HIS A 117 -29.22 -5.21 -3.28
N PHE A 118 -28.69 -6.39 -3.59
CA PHE A 118 -28.46 -6.71 -5.00
C PHE A 118 -29.77 -6.82 -5.77
N GLN A 119 -30.86 -7.19 -5.08
CA GLN A 119 -32.15 -7.28 -5.74
C GLN A 119 -32.71 -5.89 -6.05
N GLU A 120 -32.25 -4.88 -5.38
CA GLU A 120 -32.66 -3.52 -5.67
C GLU A 120 -31.72 -2.87 -6.68
N GLY A 121 -30.83 -3.65 -7.29
CA GLY A 121 -29.95 -3.14 -8.33
C GLY A 121 -28.56 -2.73 -7.86
N MET A 122 -28.20 -3.01 -6.62
CA MET A 122 -26.88 -2.66 -6.13
C MET A 122 -25.86 -3.68 -6.59
N VAL A 123 -25.45 -3.54 -7.83
CA VAL A 123 -24.49 -4.45 -8.50
C VAL A 123 -23.49 -3.67 -9.30
N GLY A 124 -22.39 -4.28 -9.61
CA GLY A 124 -21.33 -3.67 -10.43
C GLY A 124 -20.41 -4.74 -10.95
N LYS A 125 -19.21 -4.33 -11.37
CA LYS A 125 -18.23 -5.26 -11.91
C LYS A 125 -16.84 -4.90 -11.46
N VAL A 126 -16.03 -5.93 -11.25
CA VAL A 126 -14.60 -5.77 -11.05
C VAL A 126 -13.94 -6.37 -12.28
N ILE A 127 -13.26 -5.53 -13.03
CA ILE A 127 -12.58 -5.95 -14.26
C ILE A 127 -11.11 -6.13 -13.93
N VAL A 128 -10.59 -7.34 -14.13
CA VAL A 128 -9.19 -7.65 -13.86
C VAL A 128 -8.48 -7.82 -15.19
N LYS A 129 -7.47 -7.00 -15.42
CA LYS A 129 -6.73 -7.01 -16.67
C LYS A 129 -5.30 -7.48 -16.49
#